data_52427bf4b4c90cdc3437a675d3d1a9e5
#
_entry.id   52427bf4b4c90cdc3437a675d3d1a9e5
#
_cell.length_a   1.000
_cell.length_b   1.000
_cell.length_c   1.000
_cell.angle_alpha   90.00
_cell.angle_beta   90.00
_cell.angle_gamma   90.00
#
_symmetry.space_group_name_H-M   'P 1'
#
loop_
_entity.id
_entity.type
_entity.pdbx_description
1 polymer ?
#
loop_
_entity_poly.entity_id
_entity_poly.type
_entity_poly.pdbx_seq_one_letter_code
_entity_poly.pdbx_strand_id
1 'polypeptide(L)'
;MSPAKSIVVTGGAGYVGSVLVNRLVKEKFNVKVIDSLVFGDDGISHLIDNNLIEFFNVDIRETKKITEIIQNADCVIHLAAIVGEPLCKKIPNAARQINEFATKNIASLSKRHDVKKFIFASTCSNYGSSLEIVDERSPVQPLSLYSECKVNSEKFILEQNSQNFSTSILRFATAHGLSPRMRFDLLVQEFIRDALIDKKISIFGADFWRPLIHVSDMVDACLKIINNNSEKTYGQIFNVGSDKENYTKKQLAEIILEYLPETQIEIVKSKVDPRNYKVSFEKIQNSLKFNTQRTVRDSVIEILDQIKSGNIDPRDSEFSNMS
;
A
#
# COMPACT_ATOMS: atom_id res chain seq x y z
N MET A 1 -2.26 4.24 33.67
CA MET A 1 -2.37 4.29 32.20
C MET A 1 -2.31 2.85 31.70
N SER A 2 -3.19 2.43 30.79
CA SER A 2 -3.04 1.13 30.14
C SER A 2 -1.71 1.14 29.35
N PRO A 3 -0.98 0.00 29.28
CA PRO A 3 0.25 -0.06 28.52
C PRO A 3 0.00 0.27 27.05
N ALA A 4 0.97 0.93 26.41
CA ALA A 4 0.88 1.23 24.99
C ALA A 4 0.78 -0.08 24.18
N LYS A 5 -0.14 -0.13 23.20
CA LYS A 5 -0.31 -1.32 22.34
C LYS A 5 0.97 -1.60 21.56
N SER A 6 1.35 -2.86 21.50
CA SER A 6 2.48 -3.35 20.71
C SER A 6 2.04 -3.68 19.29
N ILE A 7 2.59 -2.98 18.31
CA ILE A 7 2.26 -3.12 16.87
C ILE A 7 3.48 -3.63 16.12
N VAL A 8 3.35 -4.75 15.44
CA VAL A 8 4.36 -5.24 14.51
C VAL A 8 3.99 -4.81 13.08
N VAL A 9 4.92 -4.17 12.38
CA VAL A 9 4.77 -3.78 10.97
C VAL A 9 5.79 -4.52 10.14
N THR A 10 5.35 -5.36 9.21
CA THR A 10 6.24 -5.94 8.21
C THR A 10 6.27 -5.08 6.96
N GLY A 11 7.43 -4.88 6.36
CA GLY A 11 7.60 -3.94 5.24
C GLY A 11 7.58 -2.47 5.71
N GLY A 12 8.05 -2.21 6.94
CA GLY A 12 7.97 -0.90 7.57
C GLY A 12 8.93 0.14 6.99
N ALA A 13 10.00 -0.26 6.30
CA ALA A 13 10.91 0.64 5.60
C ALA A 13 10.43 1.05 4.19
N GLY A 14 9.37 0.38 3.67
CA GLY A 14 8.82 0.65 2.34
C GLY A 14 8.01 1.94 2.23
N TYR A 15 7.49 2.23 1.03
CA TYR A 15 6.74 3.44 0.71
C TYR A 15 5.55 3.70 1.66
N VAL A 16 4.66 2.74 1.84
CA VAL A 16 3.53 2.87 2.79
C VAL A 16 4.01 2.68 4.22
N GLY A 17 4.94 1.74 4.43
CA GLY A 17 5.45 1.35 5.74
C GLY A 17 6.12 2.49 6.47
N SER A 18 6.97 3.27 5.81
CA SER A 18 7.67 4.39 6.44
C SER A 18 6.70 5.48 6.94
N VAL A 19 5.65 5.80 6.17
CA VAL A 19 4.61 6.74 6.61
C VAL A 19 3.84 6.17 7.80
N LEU A 20 3.48 4.87 7.75
CA LEU A 20 2.76 4.20 8.83
C LEU A 20 3.57 4.15 10.13
N VAL A 21 4.83 3.73 10.06
CA VAL A 21 5.72 3.61 11.24
C VAL A 21 5.90 4.96 11.90
N ASN A 22 6.21 6.01 11.13
CA ASN A 22 6.31 7.39 11.65
C ASN A 22 5.02 7.84 12.34
N ARG A 23 3.85 7.51 11.75
CA ARG A 23 2.56 7.85 12.34
C ARG A 23 2.29 7.08 13.63
N LEU A 24 2.57 5.78 13.69
CA LEU A 24 2.40 4.95 14.88
C LEU A 24 3.26 5.44 16.06
N VAL A 25 4.52 5.81 15.80
CA VAL A 25 5.41 6.40 16.82
C VAL A 25 4.83 7.71 17.34
N LYS A 26 4.36 8.59 16.45
CA LYS A 26 3.71 9.86 16.85
C LYS A 26 2.46 9.63 17.69
N GLU A 27 1.71 8.58 17.44
CA GLU A 27 0.52 8.15 18.21
C GLU A 27 0.88 7.36 19.50
N LYS A 28 2.20 7.23 19.81
CA LYS A 28 2.74 6.59 21.02
C LYS A 28 2.43 5.10 21.15
N PHE A 29 2.38 4.38 20.03
CA PHE A 29 2.40 2.91 20.01
C PHE A 29 3.82 2.39 20.24
N ASN A 30 3.94 1.19 20.81
CA ASN A 30 5.19 0.43 20.80
C ASN A 30 5.31 -0.26 19.45
N VAL A 31 6.27 0.15 18.63
CA VAL A 31 6.38 -0.29 17.24
C VAL A 31 7.57 -1.21 17.06
N LYS A 32 7.32 -2.42 16.54
CA LYS A 32 8.33 -3.35 16.04
C LYS A 32 8.26 -3.36 14.52
N VAL A 33 9.38 -3.17 13.85
CA VAL A 33 9.47 -3.16 12.39
C VAL A 33 10.28 -4.34 11.91
N ILE A 34 9.72 -5.11 10.96
CA ILE A 34 10.39 -6.19 10.24
C ILE A 34 10.54 -5.78 8.79
N ASP A 35 11.77 -5.65 8.32
CA ASP A 35 12.07 -5.36 6.91
C ASP A 35 13.40 -5.99 6.52
N SER A 36 13.54 -6.43 5.29
CA SER A 36 14.79 -6.98 4.74
C SER A 36 15.67 -5.93 4.07
N LEU A 37 15.24 -4.66 4.07
CA LEU A 37 15.96 -3.50 3.55
C LEU A 37 16.42 -3.63 2.08
N VAL A 38 15.66 -4.36 1.26
CA VAL A 38 15.97 -4.46 -0.19
C VAL A 38 16.05 -3.08 -0.85
N PHE A 39 15.35 -2.09 -0.30
CA PHE A 39 15.29 -0.73 -0.81
C PHE A 39 15.79 0.31 0.21
N GLY A 40 16.68 -0.08 1.13
CA GLY A 40 17.22 0.82 2.16
C GLY A 40 16.28 1.07 3.34
N ASP A 41 16.72 1.92 4.26
CA ASP A 41 16.02 2.28 5.50
C ASP A 41 15.83 3.79 5.69
N ASP A 42 16.18 4.62 4.71
CA ASP A 42 16.18 6.09 4.79
C ASP A 42 14.85 6.64 5.34
N GLY A 43 13.74 5.98 4.99
CA GLY A 43 12.41 6.38 5.46
C GLY A 43 12.17 6.20 6.97
N ILE A 44 12.99 5.43 7.68
CA ILE A 44 12.85 5.10 9.10
C ILE A 44 14.16 5.17 9.90
N SER A 45 15.31 5.44 9.26
CA SER A 45 16.64 5.48 9.90
C SER A 45 16.66 6.35 11.15
N HIS A 46 16.09 7.56 11.07
CA HIS A 46 15.98 8.47 12.20
C HIS A 46 15.18 7.90 13.40
N LEU A 47 14.22 6.98 13.17
CA LEU A 47 13.49 6.31 14.24
C LEU A 47 14.33 5.21 14.89
N ILE A 48 15.16 4.52 14.10
CA ILE A 48 16.10 3.50 14.57
C ILE A 48 17.17 4.16 15.42
N ASP A 49 17.82 5.21 14.91
CA ASP A 49 18.91 5.91 15.56
C ASP A 49 18.51 6.55 16.91
N ASN A 50 17.26 6.99 17.01
CA ASN A 50 16.70 7.56 18.23
C ASN A 50 16.01 6.52 19.14
N ASN A 51 16.11 5.23 18.86
CA ASN A 51 15.47 4.13 19.63
C ASN A 51 13.96 4.32 19.82
N LEU A 52 13.28 4.89 18.82
CA LEU A 52 11.83 5.10 18.84
C LEU A 52 11.05 3.89 18.37
N ILE A 53 11.72 2.91 17.76
CA ILE A 53 11.17 1.63 17.29
C ILE A 53 12.15 0.50 17.63
N GLU A 54 11.62 -0.73 17.72
CA GLU A 54 12.45 -1.95 17.67
C GLU A 54 12.54 -2.40 16.19
N PHE A 55 13.74 -2.34 15.61
CA PHE A 55 13.94 -2.70 14.21
C PHE A 55 14.62 -4.06 14.06
N PHE A 56 14.09 -4.88 13.15
CA PHE A 56 14.59 -6.22 12.83
C PHE A 56 14.85 -6.35 11.32
N ASN A 57 16.12 -6.39 10.93
CA ASN A 57 16.51 -6.69 9.55
C ASN A 57 16.33 -8.18 9.30
N VAL A 58 15.14 -8.61 8.88
CA VAL A 58 14.75 -10.00 8.72
C VAL A 58 13.88 -10.17 7.48
N ASP A 59 14.18 -11.22 6.72
CA ASP A 59 13.30 -11.68 5.64
C ASP A 59 12.06 -12.35 6.25
N ILE A 60 10.87 -11.97 5.77
CA ILE A 60 9.59 -12.51 6.28
C ILE A 60 9.43 -14.02 6.09
N ARG A 61 10.30 -14.66 5.32
CA ARG A 61 10.36 -16.13 5.14
C ARG A 61 11.08 -16.83 6.29
N GLU A 62 11.81 -16.10 7.15
CA GLU A 62 12.55 -16.64 8.30
C GLU A 62 11.61 -16.95 9.47
N THR A 63 10.86 -18.04 9.36
CA THR A 63 9.77 -18.42 10.28
C THR A 63 10.15 -18.32 11.76
N LYS A 64 11.34 -18.77 12.16
CA LYS A 64 11.78 -18.76 13.56
C LYS A 64 11.90 -17.34 14.11
N LYS A 65 12.61 -16.47 13.40
CA LYS A 65 12.78 -15.06 13.79
C LYS A 65 11.45 -14.31 13.82
N ILE A 66 10.62 -14.54 12.80
CA ILE A 66 9.26 -13.93 12.74
C ILE A 66 8.45 -14.33 13.97
N THR A 67 8.48 -15.62 14.35
CA THR A 67 7.77 -16.11 15.53
C THR A 67 8.21 -15.38 16.81
N GLU A 68 9.51 -15.22 17.03
CA GLU A 68 10.07 -14.54 18.21
C GLU A 68 9.64 -13.05 18.27
N ILE A 69 9.56 -12.38 17.11
CA ILE A 69 9.24 -10.95 17.04
C ILE A 69 7.74 -10.67 17.28
N ILE A 70 6.86 -11.52 16.69
CA ILE A 70 5.40 -11.31 16.78
C ILE A 70 4.80 -11.70 18.14
N GLN A 71 5.53 -12.46 18.95
CA GLN A 71 5.06 -12.83 20.28
C GLN A 71 4.71 -11.58 21.12
N ASN A 72 3.56 -11.66 21.82
CA ASN A 72 3.02 -10.58 22.65
C ASN A 72 2.66 -9.29 21.89
N ALA A 73 2.53 -9.33 20.57
CA ALA A 73 2.01 -8.21 19.80
C ALA A 73 0.48 -8.14 19.90
N ASP A 74 -0.07 -6.94 20.08
CA ASP A 74 -1.50 -6.71 20.01
C ASP A 74 -2.03 -6.73 18.58
N CYS A 75 -1.20 -6.28 17.63
CA CYS A 75 -1.57 -6.19 16.23
C CYS A 75 -0.37 -6.44 15.32
N VAL A 76 -0.60 -7.17 14.23
CA VAL A 76 0.34 -7.29 13.11
C VAL A 76 -0.26 -6.58 11.90
N ILE A 77 0.50 -5.66 11.30
CA ILE A 77 0.16 -4.98 10.04
C ILE A 77 1.11 -5.51 8.98
N HIS A 78 0.59 -6.29 8.05
CA HIS A 78 1.39 -6.97 7.05
C HIS A 78 1.38 -6.21 5.72
N LEU A 79 2.45 -5.42 5.49
CA LEU A 79 2.69 -4.65 4.25
C LEU A 79 3.75 -5.29 3.36
N ALA A 80 4.68 -6.08 3.94
CA ALA A 80 5.80 -6.67 3.20
C ALA A 80 5.34 -7.47 1.99
N ALA A 81 5.82 -7.09 0.82
CA ALA A 81 5.52 -7.74 -0.44
C ALA A 81 6.50 -7.31 -1.53
N ILE A 82 6.74 -8.16 -2.50
CA ILE A 82 7.26 -7.76 -3.80
C ILE A 82 6.10 -7.12 -4.56
N VAL A 83 6.18 -5.82 -4.82
CA VAL A 83 5.10 -5.04 -5.44
C VAL A 83 5.44 -4.64 -6.87
N GLY A 84 4.40 -4.47 -7.68
CA GLY A 84 4.53 -4.15 -9.09
C GLY A 84 4.57 -5.40 -9.98
N GLU A 85 3.77 -5.35 -11.04
CA GLU A 85 3.66 -6.48 -11.98
C GLU A 85 4.97 -6.78 -12.70
N PRO A 86 5.77 -5.77 -13.16
CA PRO A 86 7.03 -6.06 -13.84
C PRO A 86 8.03 -6.82 -12.96
N LEU A 87 8.18 -6.42 -11.69
CA LEU A 87 9.08 -7.09 -10.76
C LEU A 87 8.61 -8.52 -10.44
N CYS A 88 7.32 -8.71 -10.18
CA CYS A 88 6.75 -10.04 -9.96
C CYS A 88 6.93 -10.97 -11.18
N LYS A 89 6.85 -10.45 -12.40
CA LYS A 89 7.15 -11.21 -13.62
C LYS A 89 8.64 -11.57 -13.76
N LYS A 90 9.53 -10.68 -13.35
CA LYS A 90 10.99 -10.88 -13.39
C LYS A 90 11.45 -11.97 -12.43
N ILE A 91 10.83 -12.06 -11.24
CA ILE A 91 11.21 -13.00 -10.17
C ILE A 91 9.99 -13.78 -9.63
N PRO A 92 9.28 -14.57 -10.45
CA PRO A 92 7.97 -15.11 -10.10
C PRO A 92 7.99 -16.06 -8.89
N ASN A 93 9.04 -16.87 -8.76
CA ASN A 93 9.17 -17.78 -7.63
C ASN A 93 9.35 -17.04 -6.30
N ALA A 94 10.21 -16.02 -6.25
CA ALA A 94 10.39 -15.19 -5.06
C ALA A 94 9.11 -14.41 -4.75
N ALA A 95 8.43 -13.87 -5.79
CA ALA A 95 7.18 -13.17 -5.62
C ALA A 95 6.11 -14.06 -4.98
N ARG A 96 5.95 -15.31 -5.40
CA ARG A 96 4.99 -16.26 -4.80
C ARG A 96 5.42 -16.67 -3.38
N GLN A 97 6.70 -16.91 -3.13
CA GLN A 97 7.21 -17.26 -1.80
C GLN A 97 6.93 -16.14 -0.78
N ILE A 98 7.15 -14.89 -1.17
CA ILE A 98 6.98 -13.73 -0.30
C ILE A 98 5.51 -13.32 -0.20
N ASN A 99 4.83 -13.11 -1.35
CA ASN A 99 3.51 -12.50 -1.36
C ASN A 99 2.38 -13.46 -0.97
N GLU A 100 2.61 -14.77 -1.08
CA GLU A 100 1.60 -15.78 -0.74
C GLU A 100 2.04 -16.65 0.44
N PHE A 101 3.12 -17.43 0.30
CA PHE A 101 3.46 -18.43 1.32
C PHE A 101 3.92 -17.81 2.63
N ALA A 102 4.80 -16.81 2.61
CA ALA A 102 5.23 -16.12 3.82
C ALA A 102 4.07 -15.36 4.46
N THR A 103 3.19 -14.72 3.66
CA THR A 103 1.97 -14.06 4.16
C THR A 103 1.07 -15.03 4.92
N LYS A 104 0.78 -16.21 4.35
CA LYS A 104 -0.04 -17.25 5.01
C LYS A 104 0.63 -17.75 6.29
N ASN A 105 1.95 -17.93 6.27
CA ASN A 105 2.72 -18.34 7.44
C ASN A 105 2.63 -17.32 8.56
N ILE A 106 2.84 -16.01 8.26
CA ILE A 106 2.76 -14.94 9.27
C ILE A 106 1.36 -14.87 9.88
N ALA A 107 0.30 -14.98 9.08
CA ALA A 107 -1.07 -15.00 9.59
C ALA A 107 -1.30 -16.20 10.54
N SER A 108 -0.82 -17.40 10.18
CA SER A 108 -0.93 -18.59 11.02
C SER A 108 -0.13 -18.45 12.31
N LEU A 109 1.09 -17.91 12.25
CA LEU A 109 1.92 -17.65 13.43
C LEU A 109 1.27 -16.61 14.33
N SER A 110 0.74 -15.53 13.78
CA SER A 110 0.04 -14.50 14.53
C SER A 110 -1.13 -15.07 15.33
N LYS A 111 -1.96 -15.91 14.69
CA LYS A 111 -3.05 -16.62 15.38
C LYS A 111 -2.56 -17.52 16.50
N ARG A 112 -1.50 -18.30 16.24
CA ARG A 112 -0.92 -19.27 17.19
C ARG A 112 -0.31 -18.60 18.43
N HIS A 113 0.20 -17.38 18.26
CA HIS A 113 0.87 -16.61 19.32
C HIS A 113 -0.03 -15.50 19.89
N ASP A 114 -1.35 -15.68 19.83
CA ASP A 114 -2.37 -14.88 20.50
C ASP A 114 -2.37 -13.38 20.11
N VAL A 115 -1.88 -13.05 18.92
CA VAL A 115 -2.08 -11.72 18.33
C VAL A 115 -3.57 -11.46 18.18
N LYS A 116 -4.04 -10.30 18.62
CA LYS A 116 -5.48 -9.98 18.62
C LYS A 116 -5.99 -9.51 17.26
N LYS A 117 -5.15 -8.80 16.51
CA LYS A 117 -5.52 -8.23 15.21
C LYS A 117 -4.46 -8.51 14.16
N PHE A 118 -4.93 -8.85 12.96
CA PHE A 118 -4.11 -8.99 11.77
C PHE A 118 -4.68 -8.13 10.65
N ILE A 119 -3.91 -7.13 10.21
CA ILE A 119 -4.30 -6.22 9.13
C ILE A 119 -3.46 -6.57 7.92
N PHE A 120 -4.11 -6.95 6.83
CA PHE A 120 -3.44 -7.32 5.58
C PHE A 120 -3.62 -6.25 4.50
N ALA A 121 -2.50 -5.75 3.99
CA ALA A 121 -2.49 -4.87 2.83
C ALA A 121 -2.71 -5.68 1.55
N SER A 122 -3.92 -5.63 1.04
CA SER A 122 -4.31 -6.15 -0.27
C SER A 122 -4.47 -5.01 -1.29
N THR A 123 -5.11 -5.27 -2.41
CA THR A 123 -5.15 -4.36 -3.55
C THR A 123 -6.47 -4.42 -4.32
N CYS A 124 -6.96 -3.27 -4.77
CA CYS A 124 -8.07 -3.22 -5.72
C CYS A 124 -7.72 -3.83 -7.10
N SER A 125 -6.44 -4.04 -7.43
CA SER A 125 -6.07 -4.75 -8.67
C SER A 125 -6.58 -6.20 -8.72
N ASN A 126 -7.06 -6.74 -7.61
CA ASN A 126 -7.72 -8.05 -7.56
C ASN A 126 -8.98 -8.12 -8.43
N TYR A 127 -9.63 -6.98 -8.70
CA TYR A 127 -10.81 -6.93 -9.56
C TYR A 127 -10.50 -7.09 -11.06
N GLY A 128 -9.27 -6.83 -11.48
CA GLY A 128 -8.81 -7.03 -12.85
C GLY A 128 -9.39 -6.03 -13.84
N SER A 129 -10.49 -6.38 -14.53
CA SER A 129 -11.17 -5.51 -15.48
C SER A 129 -12.69 -5.64 -15.32
N SER A 130 -13.39 -4.50 -15.26
CA SER A 130 -14.84 -4.44 -15.18
C SER A 130 -15.36 -3.18 -15.85
N LEU A 131 -16.49 -3.29 -16.53
CA LEU A 131 -17.25 -2.15 -17.05
C LEU A 131 -18.12 -1.49 -15.99
N GLU A 132 -18.50 -2.29 -14.97
CA GLU A 132 -19.30 -1.83 -13.83
C GLU A 132 -18.41 -1.35 -12.69
N ILE A 133 -18.98 -0.54 -11.80
CA ILE A 133 -18.33 -0.17 -10.54
C ILE A 133 -18.30 -1.40 -9.65
N VAL A 134 -17.10 -1.81 -9.21
CA VAL A 134 -16.92 -2.98 -8.35
C VAL A 134 -16.88 -2.59 -6.86
N ASP A 135 -17.40 -3.48 -6.02
CA ASP A 135 -17.36 -3.40 -4.57
C ASP A 135 -16.78 -4.69 -3.96
N GLU A 136 -16.78 -4.81 -2.62
CA GLU A 136 -16.22 -5.98 -1.93
C GLU A 136 -16.99 -7.28 -2.19
N ARG A 137 -18.23 -7.21 -2.70
CA ARG A 137 -19.07 -8.37 -3.08
C ARG A 137 -18.83 -8.81 -4.52
N SER A 138 -18.22 -7.94 -5.32
CA SER A 138 -17.91 -8.21 -6.71
C SER A 138 -16.89 -9.33 -6.85
N PRO A 139 -16.97 -10.18 -7.88
CA PRO A 139 -15.99 -11.23 -8.12
C PRO A 139 -14.61 -10.64 -8.39
N VAL A 140 -13.59 -11.29 -7.83
CA VAL A 140 -12.18 -10.96 -8.10
C VAL A 140 -11.68 -11.74 -9.32
N GLN A 141 -10.99 -11.05 -10.24
CA GLN A 141 -10.44 -11.61 -11.48
C GLN A 141 -8.98 -11.18 -11.63
N PRO A 142 -8.06 -11.78 -10.85
CA PRO A 142 -6.65 -11.38 -10.85
C PRO A 142 -6.03 -11.58 -12.24
N LEU A 143 -5.42 -10.54 -12.79
CA LEU A 143 -4.78 -10.54 -14.12
C LEU A 143 -3.25 -10.59 -14.05
N SER A 144 -2.69 -10.74 -12.85
CA SER A 144 -1.25 -10.78 -12.62
C SER A 144 -0.90 -11.73 -11.49
N LEU A 145 0.36 -12.21 -11.47
CA LEU A 145 0.87 -13.01 -10.36
C LEU A 145 0.73 -12.29 -9.01
N TYR A 146 0.98 -10.97 -9.00
CA TYR A 146 0.83 -10.16 -7.79
C TYR A 146 -0.60 -10.23 -7.24
N SER A 147 -1.61 -9.94 -8.07
CA SER A 147 -3.00 -9.99 -7.64
C SER A 147 -3.47 -11.41 -7.32
N GLU A 148 -3.00 -12.44 -8.04
CA GLU A 148 -3.27 -13.84 -7.71
C GLU A 148 -2.79 -14.19 -6.31
N CYS A 149 -1.53 -13.88 -5.97
CA CYS A 149 -0.97 -14.09 -4.63
C CYS A 149 -1.78 -13.34 -3.55
N LYS A 150 -2.19 -12.10 -3.83
CA LYS A 150 -3.02 -11.32 -2.88
C LYS A 150 -4.39 -11.98 -2.66
N VAL A 151 -5.09 -12.40 -3.71
CA VAL A 151 -6.39 -13.10 -3.61
C VAL A 151 -6.26 -14.41 -2.82
N ASN A 152 -5.23 -15.22 -3.09
CA ASN A 152 -4.99 -16.46 -2.37
C ASN A 152 -4.69 -16.22 -0.88
N SER A 153 -3.98 -15.14 -0.58
CA SER A 153 -3.71 -14.72 0.80
C SER A 153 -4.95 -14.19 1.51
N GLU A 154 -5.79 -13.40 0.83
CA GLU A 154 -7.07 -12.92 1.38
C GLU A 154 -7.95 -14.08 1.83
N LYS A 155 -8.17 -15.08 0.96
CA LYS A 155 -8.97 -16.27 1.27
C LYS A 155 -8.46 -16.98 2.52
N PHE A 156 -7.16 -17.26 2.55
CA PHE A 156 -6.54 -17.95 3.69
C PHE A 156 -6.66 -17.15 4.98
N ILE A 157 -6.41 -15.83 4.96
CA ILE A 157 -6.46 -14.97 6.14
C ILE A 157 -7.89 -14.88 6.69
N LEU A 158 -8.90 -14.79 5.84
CA LEU A 158 -10.31 -14.80 6.26
C LEU A 158 -10.69 -16.09 6.97
N GLU A 159 -10.20 -17.24 6.50
CA GLU A 159 -10.42 -18.55 7.15
C GLU A 159 -9.77 -18.61 8.54
N GLN A 160 -8.72 -17.81 8.80
CA GLN A 160 -8.09 -17.74 10.13
C GLN A 160 -8.89 -16.92 11.14
N ASN A 161 -9.84 -16.07 10.68
CA ASN A 161 -10.60 -15.19 11.56
C ASN A 161 -11.33 -16.00 12.65
N SER A 162 -11.29 -15.50 13.88
CA SER A 162 -11.99 -16.11 15.03
C SER A 162 -12.26 -15.04 16.09
N GLN A 163 -13.01 -15.40 17.13
CA GLN A 163 -13.33 -14.50 18.23
C GLN A 163 -12.08 -13.88 18.89
N ASN A 164 -10.97 -14.63 18.94
CA ASN A 164 -9.72 -14.20 19.58
C ASN A 164 -8.67 -13.68 18.58
N PHE A 165 -8.93 -13.77 17.27
CA PHE A 165 -8.02 -13.35 16.21
C PHE A 165 -8.79 -12.63 15.11
N SER A 166 -8.87 -11.32 15.22
CA SER A 166 -9.57 -10.49 14.23
C SER A 166 -8.71 -10.24 13.01
N THR A 167 -9.18 -10.66 11.85
CA THR A 167 -8.52 -10.37 10.57
C THR A 167 -9.25 -9.24 9.83
N SER A 168 -8.49 -8.31 9.25
CA SER A 168 -9.03 -7.24 8.40
C SER A 168 -8.20 -7.15 7.13
N ILE A 169 -8.85 -7.12 6.00
CA ILE A 169 -8.21 -7.01 4.68
C ILE A 169 -8.52 -5.64 4.11
N LEU A 170 -7.47 -4.90 3.76
CA LEU A 170 -7.56 -3.58 3.15
C LEU A 170 -7.14 -3.69 1.67
N ARG A 171 -8.12 -3.69 0.76
CA ARG A 171 -7.88 -3.58 -0.68
C ARG A 171 -7.63 -2.12 -1.02
N PHE A 172 -6.38 -1.72 -0.98
CA PHE A 172 -5.99 -0.35 -1.29
C PHE A 172 -6.17 -0.03 -2.77
N ALA A 173 -6.67 1.16 -3.07
CA ALA A 173 -6.58 1.79 -4.37
C ALA A 173 -5.10 2.06 -4.73
N THR A 174 -4.82 2.53 -5.94
CA THR A 174 -3.46 2.84 -6.39
C THR A 174 -2.88 3.97 -5.55
N ALA A 175 -1.79 3.70 -4.87
CA ALA A 175 -1.15 4.64 -3.96
C ALA A 175 -0.50 5.81 -4.69
N HIS A 176 -0.60 7.01 -4.09
CA HIS A 176 0.13 8.21 -4.51
C HIS A 176 0.50 9.07 -3.29
N GLY A 177 1.29 10.13 -3.51
CA GLY A 177 1.64 11.11 -2.49
C GLY A 177 3.08 11.00 -1.99
N LEU A 178 3.44 11.92 -1.12
CA LEU A 178 4.77 12.03 -0.55
C LEU A 178 5.01 10.97 0.52
N SER A 179 6.16 10.31 0.47
CA SER A 179 6.61 9.35 1.47
C SER A 179 8.09 9.56 1.79
N PRO A 180 8.55 9.30 3.03
CA PRO A 180 9.97 9.30 3.37
C PRO A 180 10.78 8.33 2.49
N ARG A 181 10.19 7.19 2.11
CA ARG A 181 10.72 6.31 1.06
C ARG A 181 9.94 6.55 -0.21
N MET A 182 10.38 7.50 -1.03
CA MET A 182 9.68 7.90 -2.26
C MET A 182 9.69 6.81 -3.35
N ARG A 183 8.72 6.88 -4.29
CA ARG A 183 8.62 5.97 -5.43
C ARG A 183 8.11 6.68 -6.67
N PHE A 184 8.98 6.92 -7.65
CA PHE A 184 8.61 7.51 -8.95
C PHE A 184 8.20 6.47 -10.01
N ASP A 185 8.10 5.19 -9.63
CA ASP A 185 7.51 4.11 -10.45
C ASP A 185 6.00 3.89 -10.19
N LEU A 186 5.37 4.71 -9.36
CA LEU A 186 3.92 4.75 -9.15
C LEU A 186 3.26 5.74 -10.12
N LEU A 187 2.06 5.42 -10.58
CA LEU A 187 1.37 6.07 -11.71
C LEU A 187 1.35 7.62 -11.64
N VAL A 188 0.96 8.19 -10.48
CA VAL A 188 0.89 9.65 -10.31
C VAL A 188 2.28 10.26 -10.33
N GLN A 189 3.19 9.67 -9.56
CA GLN A 189 4.57 10.13 -9.43
C GLN A 189 5.36 9.94 -10.72
N GLU A 190 5.11 8.85 -11.45
CA GLU A 190 5.67 8.61 -12.78
C GLU A 190 5.29 9.74 -13.74
N PHE A 191 4.01 10.07 -13.79
CA PHE A 191 3.53 11.17 -14.65
C PHE A 191 4.12 12.54 -14.24
N ILE A 192 4.28 12.81 -12.93
CA ILE A 192 4.93 14.03 -12.44
C ILE A 192 6.41 14.05 -12.87
N ARG A 193 7.13 12.95 -12.68
CA ARG A 193 8.53 12.79 -13.10
C ARG A 193 8.69 13.04 -14.60
N ASP A 194 7.90 12.36 -15.41
CA ASP A 194 7.99 12.43 -16.87
C ASP A 194 7.64 13.85 -17.37
N ALA A 195 6.64 14.49 -16.76
CA ALA A 195 6.31 15.88 -17.05
C ALA A 195 7.44 16.86 -16.73
N LEU A 196 8.16 16.63 -15.63
CA LEU A 196 9.27 17.51 -15.22
C LEU A 196 10.52 17.30 -16.06
N ILE A 197 10.89 16.04 -16.31
CA ILE A 197 12.16 15.68 -16.96
C ILE A 197 12.02 15.77 -18.48
N ASP A 198 11.02 15.10 -19.03
CA ASP A 198 10.86 14.90 -20.48
C ASP A 198 9.91 15.91 -21.11
N LYS A 199 9.22 16.73 -20.32
CA LYS A 199 8.15 17.62 -20.76
C LYS A 199 7.06 16.88 -21.53
N LYS A 200 6.92 15.59 -21.25
CA LYS A 200 5.99 14.70 -21.93
C LYS A 200 5.49 13.58 -21.04
N ILE A 201 4.19 13.32 -21.07
CA ILE A 201 3.56 12.17 -20.45
C ILE A 201 3.08 11.21 -21.54
N SER A 202 3.64 9.99 -21.59
CA SER A 202 3.21 8.94 -22.50
C SER A 202 2.16 8.05 -21.85
N ILE A 203 0.93 8.03 -22.39
CA ILE A 203 -0.20 7.35 -21.78
C ILE A 203 -0.56 6.08 -22.56
N PHE A 204 -0.48 4.94 -21.87
CA PHE A 204 -0.94 3.64 -22.37
C PHE A 204 -2.34 3.35 -21.79
N GLY A 205 -3.36 3.21 -22.65
CA GLY A 205 -4.75 3.03 -22.21
C GLY A 205 -5.32 4.27 -21.56
N ALA A 206 -5.39 5.36 -22.30
CA ALA A 206 -5.80 6.68 -21.81
C ALA A 206 -7.17 6.69 -21.12
N ASP A 207 -8.12 5.89 -21.61
CA ASP A 207 -9.49 5.81 -21.10
C ASP A 207 -9.66 4.77 -19.96
N PHE A 208 -8.57 4.09 -19.56
CA PHE A 208 -8.63 3.08 -18.49
C PHE A 208 -8.66 3.70 -17.13
N TRP A 209 -9.62 3.27 -16.33
CA TRP A 209 -9.87 3.77 -15.00
C TRP A 209 -8.89 3.18 -13.97
N ARG A 210 -8.50 4.03 -13.03
CA ARG A 210 -7.72 3.68 -11.83
C ARG A 210 -8.30 4.38 -10.61
N PRO A 211 -8.71 3.62 -9.59
CA PRO A 211 -8.96 4.20 -8.28
C PRO A 211 -7.63 4.59 -7.64
N LEU A 212 -7.59 5.74 -7.00
CA LEU A 212 -6.41 6.33 -6.39
C LEU A 212 -6.62 6.60 -4.90
N ILE A 213 -5.52 6.59 -4.13
CA ILE A 213 -5.52 6.92 -2.70
C ILE A 213 -4.18 7.51 -2.29
N HIS A 214 -4.23 8.59 -1.51
CA HIS A 214 -3.04 9.17 -0.90
C HIS A 214 -2.46 8.25 0.17
N VAL A 215 -1.12 8.14 0.23
CA VAL A 215 -0.43 7.25 1.19
C VAL A 215 -0.76 7.55 2.65
N SER A 216 -0.98 8.82 3.02
CA SER A 216 -1.41 9.17 4.38
C SER A 216 -2.82 8.67 4.70
N ASP A 217 -3.74 8.66 3.72
CA ASP A 217 -5.08 8.12 3.92
C ASP A 217 -5.06 6.58 4.03
N MET A 218 -4.10 5.89 3.36
CA MET A 218 -3.88 4.45 3.58
C MET A 218 -3.51 4.17 5.04
N VAL A 219 -2.64 5.00 5.60
CA VAL A 219 -2.21 4.92 7.01
C VAL A 219 -3.39 5.21 7.96
N ASP A 220 -4.19 6.23 7.67
CA ASP A 220 -5.38 6.56 8.47
C ASP A 220 -6.40 5.42 8.46
N ALA A 221 -6.56 4.69 7.35
CA ALA A 221 -7.38 3.48 7.30
C ALA A 221 -6.84 2.36 8.22
N CYS A 222 -5.53 2.13 8.24
CA CYS A 222 -4.91 1.19 9.19
C CYS A 222 -5.20 1.59 10.63
N LEU A 223 -5.05 2.87 10.98
CA LEU A 223 -5.34 3.40 12.33
C LEU A 223 -6.82 3.23 12.71
N LYS A 224 -7.74 3.41 11.76
CA LYS A 224 -9.17 3.12 11.99
C LYS A 224 -9.41 1.68 12.40
N ILE A 225 -8.72 0.70 11.78
CA ILE A 225 -8.81 -0.71 12.15
C ILE A 225 -8.16 -0.97 13.52
N ILE A 226 -6.96 -0.45 13.79
CA ILE A 226 -6.25 -0.62 15.06
C ILE A 226 -7.11 -0.14 16.24
N ASN A 227 -7.73 1.03 16.09
CA ASN A 227 -8.50 1.69 17.13
C ASN A 227 -9.94 1.21 17.23
N ASN A 228 -10.43 0.42 16.27
CA ASN A 228 -11.79 -0.11 16.29
C ASN A 228 -11.81 -1.50 16.93
N ASN A 229 -12.52 -1.64 18.04
CA ASN A 229 -12.69 -2.93 18.74
C ASN A 229 -14.06 -3.57 18.45
N SER A 230 -14.82 -3.07 17.47
CA SER A 230 -16.12 -3.61 17.14
C SER A 230 -16.02 -4.79 16.19
N GLU A 231 -17.05 -5.65 16.20
CA GLU A 231 -17.25 -6.73 15.22
C GLU A 231 -17.28 -6.25 13.76
N LYS A 232 -17.44 -4.94 13.55
CA LYS A 232 -17.44 -4.32 12.21
C LYS A 232 -16.14 -4.51 11.43
N THR A 233 -15.04 -4.87 12.10
CA THR A 233 -13.74 -5.11 11.46
C THR A 233 -13.37 -6.61 11.38
N TYR A 234 -14.12 -7.48 12.07
CA TYR A 234 -13.78 -8.91 12.21
C TYR A 234 -14.09 -9.68 10.94
N GLY A 235 -13.08 -10.28 10.33
CA GLY A 235 -13.21 -11.04 9.09
C GLY A 235 -13.71 -10.20 7.92
N GLN A 236 -13.38 -8.91 7.88
CA GLN A 236 -13.89 -7.98 6.88
C GLN A 236 -12.86 -7.66 5.81
N ILE A 237 -13.35 -7.50 4.59
CA ILE A 237 -12.64 -6.87 3.49
C ILE A 237 -13.19 -5.46 3.32
N PHE A 238 -12.29 -4.49 3.16
CA PHE A 238 -12.64 -3.11 2.82
C PHE A 238 -11.85 -2.67 1.60
N ASN A 239 -12.53 -2.12 0.61
CA ASN A 239 -11.90 -1.26 -0.38
C ASN A 239 -11.51 0.05 0.30
N VAL A 240 -10.29 0.51 0.07
CA VAL A 240 -9.76 1.71 0.74
C VAL A 240 -9.35 2.75 -0.29
N GLY A 241 -10.07 3.85 -0.34
CA GLY A 241 -9.95 4.93 -1.29
C GLY A 241 -11.15 5.88 -1.23
N SER A 242 -11.44 6.56 -2.33
CA SER A 242 -12.56 7.47 -2.49
C SER A 242 -13.24 7.29 -3.85
N ASP A 243 -14.59 7.29 -3.87
CA ASP A 243 -15.35 7.27 -5.13
C ASP A 243 -14.99 8.45 -6.05
N LYS A 244 -14.59 9.59 -5.45
CA LYS A 244 -14.20 10.81 -6.16
C LYS A 244 -12.80 10.73 -6.78
N GLU A 245 -11.98 9.78 -6.35
CA GLU A 245 -10.61 9.57 -6.82
C GLU A 245 -10.50 8.37 -7.78
N ASN A 246 -11.59 8.06 -8.49
CA ASN A 246 -11.57 7.19 -9.67
C ASN A 246 -11.34 8.04 -10.91
N TYR A 247 -10.17 7.94 -11.52
CA TYR A 247 -9.79 8.70 -12.71
C TYR A 247 -9.42 7.78 -13.88
N THR A 248 -9.67 8.25 -15.10
CA THR A 248 -8.96 7.69 -16.26
C THR A 248 -7.51 8.19 -16.26
N LYS A 249 -6.61 7.44 -16.89
CA LYS A 249 -5.21 7.89 -16.98
C LYS A 249 -5.09 9.23 -17.72
N LYS A 250 -5.98 9.50 -18.68
CA LYS A 250 -6.04 10.79 -19.37
C LYS A 250 -6.42 11.92 -18.40
N GLN A 251 -7.49 11.75 -17.62
CA GLN A 251 -7.88 12.75 -16.60
C GLN A 251 -6.76 13.00 -15.58
N LEU A 252 -6.03 11.95 -15.20
CA LEU A 252 -4.89 12.10 -14.31
C LEU A 252 -3.78 12.96 -14.92
N ALA A 253 -3.43 12.74 -16.19
CA ALA A 253 -2.46 13.57 -16.89
C ALA A 253 -2.96 15.02 -17.03
N GLU A 254 -4.24 15.23 -17.31
CA GLU A 254 -4.86 16.57 -17.38
C GLU A 254 -4.74 17.31 -16.05
N ILE A 255 -4.94 16.64 -14.91
CA ILE A 255 -4.70 17.22 -13.57
C ILE A 255 -3.24 17.68 -13.41
N ILE A 256 -2.27 16.88 -13.88
CA ILE A 256 -0.86 17.25 -13.78
C ILE A 256 -0.52 18.46 -14.66
N LEU A 257 -1.15 18.58 -15.83
CA LEU A 257 -0.98 19.75 -16.71
C LEU A 257 -1.46 21.05 -16.06
N GLU A 258 -2.41 21.03 -15.13
CA GLU A 258 -2.83 22.23 -14.38
C GLU A 258 -1.62 22.87 -13.64
N TYR A 259 -0.63 22.08 -13.25
CA TYR A 259 0.57 22.50 -12.50
C TYR A 259 1.84 22.57 -13.37
N LEU A 260 1.87 21.83 -14.48
CA LEU A 260 2.98 21.73 -15.42
C LEU A 260 2.49 21.95 -16.86
N PRO A 261 2.04 23.15 -17.22
CA PRO A 261 1.31 23.43 -18.48
C PRO A 261 2.18 23.26 -19.75
N GLU A 262 3.49 23.25 -19.63
CA GLU A 262 4.41 23.03 -20.77
C GLU A 262 4.53 21.56 -21.18
N THR A 263 3.87 20.63 -20.47
CA THR A 263 3.94 19.21 -20.71
C THR A 263 3.05 18.79 -21.88
N GLN A 264 3.58 17.94 -22.75
CA GLN A 264 2.81 17.33 -23.85
C GLN A 264 2.23 15.99 -23.41
N ILE A 265 0.98 15.69 -23.81
CA ILE A 265 0.38 14.37 -23.64
C ILE A 265 0.50 13.60 -24.96
N GLU A 266 1.10 12.41 -24.89
CA GLU A 266 1.18 11.46 -25.99
C GLU A 266 0.35 10.20 -25.67
N ILE A 267 -0.68 9.91 -26.47
CA ILE A 267 -1.45 8.68 -26.34
C ILE A 267 -0.79 7.58 -27.18
N VAL A 268 -0.26 6.56 -26.51
CA VAL A 268 0.48 5.47 -27.14
C VAL A 268 -0.44 4.30 -27.43
N LYS A 269 -0.55 3.92 -28.72
CA LYS A 269 -1.30 2.74 -29.18
C LYS A 269 -0.39 1.51 -29.13
N SER A 270 -0.31 0.83 -28.02
CA SER A 270 0.45 -0.43 -27.88
C SER A 270 -0.28 -1.42 -26.95
N LYS A 271 0.31 -2.61 -26.73
CA LYS A 271 -0.20 -3.55 -25.71
C LYS A 271 -0.27 -2.87 -24.35
N VAL A 272 -1.48 -2.71 -23.83
CA VAL A 272 -1.80 -1.97 -22.63
C VAL A 272 -1.94 -2.94 -21.47
N ASP A 273 -1.62 -2.47 -20.27
CA ASP A 273 -2.04 -3.09 -19.00
C ASP A 273 -3.56 -3.32 -19.03
N PRO A 274 -4.04 -4.58 -18.99
CA PRO A 274 -5.44 -4.90 -19.22
C PRO A 274 -6.37 -4.47 -18.08
N ARG A 275 -5.83 -4.02 -16.95
CA ARG A 275 -6.64 -3.60 -15.81
C ARG A 275 -7.42 -2.33 -16.15
N ASN A 276 -8.72 -2.38 -15.95
CA ASN A 276 -9.63 -1.25 -16.18
C ASN A 276 -10.84 -1.40 -15.28
N TYR A 277 -10.92 -0.63 -14.19
CA TYR A 277 -12.01 -0.75 -13.21
C TYR A 277 -12.17 0.52 -12.37
N LYS A 278 -13.43 0.80 -12.01
CA LYS A 278 -13.84 1.76 -10.97
C LYS A 278 -14.20 1.00 -9.70
N VAL A 279 -13.94 1.58 -8.56
CA VAL A 279 -14.21 0.94 -7.26
C VAL A 279 -15.12 1.82 -6.43
N SER A 280 -16.11 1.20 -5.74
CA SER A 280 -16.88 1.83 -4.67
C SER A 280 -16.18 1.63 -3.34
N PHE A 281 -16.14 2.71 -2.55
CA PHE A 281 -15.56 2.76 -1.21
C PHE A 281 -16.64 2.99 -0.13
N GLU A 282 -17.90 2.82 -0.48
CA GLU A 282 -19.04 3.08 0.39
C GLU A 282 -19.02 2.23 1.67
N LYS A 283 -18.53 0.98 1.60
CA LYS A 283 -18.49 0.08 2.74
C LYS A 283 -17.62 0.63 3.87
N ILE A 284 -16.39 1.06 3.59
CA ILE A 284 -15.50 1.59 4.63
C ILE A 284 -16.02 2.92 5.18
N GLN A 285 -16.61 3.76 4.34
CA GLN A 285 -17.23 5.03 4.75
C GLN A 285 -18.38 4.77 5.73
N ASN A 286 -19.29 3.87 5.40
CA ASN A 286 -20.47 3.58 6.21
C ASN A 286 -20.13 2.82 7.50
N SER A 287 -19.24 1.82 7.43
CA SER A 287 -18.89 0.97 8.56
C SER A 287 -17.97 1.64 9.57
N LEU A 288 -16.95 2.35 9.08
CA LEU A 288 -15.88 2.89 9.93
C LEU A 288 -15.84 4.42 9.97
N LYS A 289 -16.76 5.09 9.26
CA LYS A 289 -16.76 6.56 9.11
C LYS A 289 -15.38 7.05 8.62
N PHE A 290 -14.79 6.28 7.70
CA PHE A 290 -13.55 6.64 7.07
C PHE A 290 -13.82 7.47 5.81
N ASN A 291 -13.14 8.59 5.68
CA ASN A 291 -13.14 9.42 4.47
C ASN A 291 -11.70 9.85 4.20
N THR A 292 -11.30 9.81 2.94
CA THR A 292 -10.00 10.35 2.52
C THR A 292 -9.96 11.86 2.74
N GLN A 293 -8.79 12.36 3.10
CA GLN A 293 -8.56 13.78 3.36
C GLN A 293 -7.75 14.45 2.25
N ARG A 294 -7.12 13.66 1.38
CA ARG A 294 -6.19 14.13 0.35
C ARG A 294 -6.59 13.63 -1.03
N THR A 295 -6.29 14.45 -2.02
CA THR A 295 -6.57 14.22 -3.43
C THR A 295 -5.28 14.05 -4.22
N VAL A 296 -5.39 13.66 -5.50
CA VAL A 296 -4.26 13.67 -6.45
C VAL A 296 -3.64 15.06 -6.55
N ARG A 297 -4.44 16.14 -6.52
CA ARG A 297 -3.92 17.52 -6.58
C ARG A 297 -3.01 17.84 -5.41
N ASP A 298 -3.39 17.41 -4.20
CA ASP A 298 -2.53 17.59 -3.01
C ASP A 298 -1.19 16.91 -3.21
N SER A 299 -1.17 15.70 -3.78
CA SER A 299 0.08 14.99 -4.07
C SER A 299 0.95 15.68 -5.13
N VAL A 300 0.34 16.24 -6.16
CA VAL A 300 1.10 17.00 -7.17
C VAL A 300 1.79 18.19 -6.50
N ILE A 301 1.06 18.95 -5.67
CA ILE A 301 1.60 20.12 -4.97
C ILE A 301 2.75 19.72 -4.05
N GLU A 302 2.53 18.76 -3.15
CA GLU A 302 3.53 18.37 -2.14
C GLU A 302 4.81 17.79 -2.78
N ILE A 303 4.68 16.98 -3.84
CA ILE A 303 5.84 16.40 -4.54
C ILE A 303 6.62 17.49 -5.29
N LEU A 304 5.92 18.40 -5.99
CA LEU A 304 6.57 19.51 -6.69
C LEU A 304 7.31 20.44 -5.72
N ASP A 305 6.75 20.69 -4.53
CA ASP A 305 7.39 21.52 -3.52
C ASP A 305 8.68 20.86 -2.98
N GLN A 306 8.68 19.55 -2.76
CA GLN A 306 9.89 18.81 -2.35
C GLN A 306 10.97 18.81 -3.43
N ILE A 307 10.59 18.66 -4.70
CA ILE A 307 11.53 18.71 -5.82
C ILE A 307 12.11 20.12 -5.99
N LYS A 308 11.28 21.17 -5.93
CA LYS A 308 11.72 22.56 -6.02
C LYS A 308 12.65 22.96 -4.88
N SER A 309 12.43 22.41 -3.69
CA SER A 309 13.28 22.64 -2.51
C SER A 309 14.61 21.86 -2.55
N GLY A 310 14.82 21.00 -3.55
CA GLY A 310 16.00 20.16 -3.67
C GLY A 310 16.06 18.98 -2.69
N ASN A 311 14.95 18.69 -2.00
CA ASN A 311 14.89 17.57 -1.05
C ASN A 311 14.74 16.22 -1.74
N ILE A 312 14.21 16.19 -2.96
CA ILE A 312 13.98 14.98 -3.76
C ILE A 312 14.43 15.26 -5.20
N ASP A 313 15.27 14.40 -5.75
CA ASP A 313 15.57 14.38 -7.20
C ASP A 313 14.74 13.27 -7.87
N PRO A 314 13.82 13.62 -8.78
CA PRO A 314 13.01 12.62 -9.47
C PRO A 314 13.82 11.73 -10.45
N ARG A 315 15.10 12.03 -10.69
CA ARG A 315 16.03 11.21 -11.50
C ARG A 315 16.73 10.13 -10.68
N ASP A 316 16.64 10.21 -9.36
CA ASP A 316 17.32 9.26 -8.50
C ASP A 316 16.71 7.86 -8.65
N SER A 317 17.55 6.89 -9.04
CA SER A 317 17.15 5.51 -9.24
C SER A 317 16.73 4.81 -7.94
N GLU A 318 17.18 5.30 -6.78
CA GLU A 318 16.78 4.75 -5.49
C GLU A 318 15.28 4.94 -5.22
N PHE A 319 14.65 5.93 -5.85
CA PHE A 319 13.20 6.14 -5.77
C PHE A 319 12.39 5.27 -6.75
N SER A 320 12.89 4.08 -7.08
CA SER A 320 12.20 3.10 -7.92
C SER A 320 12.37 1.68 -7.38
N ASN A 321 11.31 0.87 -7.47
CA ASN A 321 11.42 -0.57 -7.24
C ASN A 321 11.80 -1.33 -8.52
N MET A 322 12.05 -0.63 -9.62
CA MET A 322 12.32 -1.18 -10.96
C MET A 322 13.80 -1.17 -11.32
N SER A 323 14.63 -0.47 -10.55
CA SER A 323 16.09 -0.38 -10.75
C SER A 323 16.82 -1.66 -10.36
#